data_bc7b0d223917fcfcabaab3c8c1d40fe1
#
_entry.id   bc7b0d223917fcfcabaab3c8c1d40fe1
#
_cell.length_a   1.000
_cell.length_b   1.000
_cell.length_c   1.000
_cell.angle_alpha   90.00
_cell.angle_beta   90.00
_cell.angle_gamma   90.00
#
_symmetry.space_group_name_H-M   'P 1'
#
loop_
_entity.id
_entity.type
_entity.pdbx_description
1 polymer ?
#
loop_
_entity_poly.entity_id
_entity_poly.type
_entity_poly.pdbx_seq_one_letter_code
_entity_poly.pdbx_strand_id
1 'polypeptide(L)'
;MRHLRLIVKKLGRTVQGFDDKKWHEHICAIAYAVILSKFSQIPDIKVTLLKTGDNLIAETAPNDAIWGIGLPPDSQDVQEPSRWRGMNILGWALMSVRNSLVEENASH
;
A
#
# COMPACT_ATOMS: atom_id res chain seq x y z
N MET A 1 7.60 6.80 5.42
CA MET A 1 7.41 5.89 4.26
C MET A 1 8.64 5.74 3.37
N ARG A 2 9.47 6.78 3.24
CA ARG A 2 10.71 6.68 2.44
C ARG A 2 11.68 5.62 2.95
N HIS A 3 11.83 5.46 4.27
CA HIS A 3 12.73 4.46 4.83
C HIS A 3 12.28 3.03 4.53
N LEU A 4 10.97 2.77 4.63
CA LEU A 4 10.41 1.47 4.28
C LEU A 4 10.64 1.15 2.80
N ARG A 5 10.44 2.14 1.94
CA ARG A 5 10.64 1.99 0.49
C ARG A 5 12.08 1.59 0.16
N LEU A 6 13.06 2.23 0.81
CA LEU A 6 14.48 1.92 0.60
C LEU A 6 14.84 0.52 1.09
N ILE A 7 14.34 0.11 2.26
CA ILE A 7 14.59 -1.22 2.83
C ILE A 7 14.06 -2.29 1.90
N VAL A 8 12.84 -2.13 1.39
CA VAL A 8 12.22 -3.13 0.51
C VAL A 8 12.97 -3.21 -0.82
N LYS A 9 13.40 -2.10 -1.38
CA LYS A 9 14.21 -2.11 -2.62
C LYS A 9 15.53 -2.86 -2.42
N LYS A 10 16.18 -2.69 -1.28
CA LYS A 10 17.41 -3.44 -0.96
C LYS A 10 17.13 -4.93 -0.86
N LEU A 11 16.07 -5.31 -0.17
CA LEU A 11 15.67 -6.71 -0.04
C LEU A 11 15.39 -7.33 -1.41
N GLY A 12 14.65 -6.62 -2.27
CA GLY A 12 14.35 -7.09 -3.61
C GLY A 12 15.58 -7.29 -4.47
N ARG A 13 16.61 -6.45 -4.29
CA ARG A 13 17.87 -6.59 -5.04
C ARG A 13 18.75 -7.72 -4.53
N THR A 14 18.75 -7.95 -3.22
CA THR A 14 19.60 -8.99 -2.63
C THR A 14 19.03 -10.39 -2.80
N VAL A 15 17.77 -10.51 -3.15
CA VAL A 15 17.08 -11.78 -3.27
C VAL A 15 16.77 -12.10 -4.73
N GLN A 16 17.80 -12.04 -5.57
CA GLN A 16 17.68 -12.43 -6.98
C GLN A 16 17.40 -13.92 -7.10
N GLY A 17 16.43 -14.29 -7.92
CA GLY A 17 16.00 -15.67 -8.10
C GLY A 17 14.79 -16.05 -7.26
N PHE A 18 14.23 -15.12 -6.52
CA PHE A 18 12.99 -15.35 -5.80
C PHE A 18 11.83 -15.54 -6.76
N ASP A 19 10.93 -16.47 -6.42
CA ASP A 19 9.63 -16.57 -7.05
C ASP A 19 8.92 -15.21 -6.86
N ASP A 20 8.52 -14.56 -7.96
CA ASP A 20 7.85 -13.26 -7.93
C ASP A 20 6.61 -13.26 -7.04
N LYS A 21 5.90 -14.37 -6.98
CA LYS A 21 4.72 -14.51 -6.15
C LYS A 21 5.08 -14.44 -4.66
N LYS A 22 6.11 -15.15 -4.24
CA LYS A 22 6.57 -15.14 -2.84
C LYS A 22 7.09 -13.77 -2.45
N TRP A 23 7.82 -13.12 -3.34
CA TRP A 23 8.33 -11.78 -3.11
C TRP A 23 7.18 -10.79 -2.92
N HIS A 24 6.17 -10.87 -3.78
CA HIS A 24 4.99 -10.00 -3.71
C HIS A 24 4.23 -10.21 -2.40
N GLU A 25 3.98 -11.45 -2.01
CA GLU A 25 3.31 -11.78 -0.75
C GLU A 25 4.08 -11.24 0.45
N HIS A 26 5.40 -11.37 0.42
CA HIS A 26 6.27 -10.91 1.49
C HIS A 26 6.23 -9.39 1.65
N ILE A 27 6.29 -8.67 0.54
CA ILE A 27 6.22 -7.21 0.53
C ILE A 27 4.85 -6.73 1.03
N CYS A 28 3.79 -7.37 0.59
CA CYS A 28 2.43 -7.02 1.04
C CYS A 28 2.28 -7.23 2.54
N ALA A 29 2.83 -8.31 3.07
CA ALA A 29 2.79 -8.60 4.51
C ALA A 29 3.56 -7.55 5.32
N ILE A 30 4.74 -7.17 4.84
CA ILE A 30 5.55 -6.13 5.49
C ILE A 30 4.81 -4.79 5.46
N ALA A 31 4.28 -4.41 4.31
CA ALA A 31 3.55 -3.15 4.16
C ALA A 31 2.34 -3.09 5.09
N TYR A 32 1.57 -4.18 5.14
CA TYR A 32 0.42 -4.29 6.04
C TYR A 32 0.82 -4.11 7.50
N ALA A 33 1.86 -4.82 7.94
CA ALA A 33 2.31 -4.78 9.33
C ALA A 33 2.77 -3.38 9.74
N VAL A 34 3.54 -2.71 8.89
CA VAL A 34 4.05 -1.37 9.16
C VAL A 34 2.90 -0.35 9.22
N ILE A 35 2.00 -0.40 8.25
CA ILE A 35 0.85 0.51 8.19
C ILE A 35 -0.07 0.28 9.40
N LEU A 36 -0.37 -0.96 9.72
CA LEU A 36 -1.21 -1.29 10.87
C LEU A 36 -0.62 -0.75 12.17
N SER A 37 0.68 -0.95 12.38
CA SER A 37 1.38 -0.43 13.55
C SER A 37 1.26 1.10 13.65
N LYS A 38 1.44 1.79 12.53
CA LYS A 38 1.36 3.25 12.48
C LYS A 38 -0.04 3.75 12.82
N PHE A 39 -1.07 3.13 12.23
CA PHE A 39 -2.47 3.54 12.44
C PHE A 39 -2.97 3.17 13.84
N SER A 40 -2.39 2.16 14.48
CA SER A 40 -2.70 1.83 15.86
C SER A 40 -2.20 2.86 16.85
N GLN A 41 -1.15 3.61 16.49
CA GLN A 41 -0.50 4.59 17.36
C GLN A 41 -1.01 6.01 17.18
N ILE A 42 -1.62 6.33 16.06
CA ILE A 42 -2.04 7.69 15.72
C ILE A 42 -3.55 7.70 15.38
N PRO A 43 -4.41 8.01 16.38
CA PRO A 43 -5.87 7.93 16.19
C PRO A 43 -6.42 8.82 15.07
N ASP A 44 -5.85 10.00 14.86
CA ASP A 44 -6.34 10.92 13.81
C ASP A 44 -6.15 10.35 12.41
N ILE A 45 -5.07 9.62 12.18
CA ILE A 45 -4.81 8.95 10.91
C ILE A 45 -5.83 7.84 10.68
N LYS A 46 -6.17 7.10 11.74
CA LYS A 46 -7.19 6.05 11.70
C LYS A 46 -8.54 6.59 11.23
N VAL A 47 -8.96 7.72 11.80
CA VAL A 47 -10.22 8.37 11.42
C VAL A 47 -10.20 8.78 9.94
N THR A 48 -9.10 9.36 9.49
CA THR A 48 -8.95 9.76 8.09
C THR A 48 -9.06 8.57 7.15
N LEU A 49 -8.43 7.45 7.50
CA LEU A 49 -8.49 6.23 6.70
C LEU A 49 -9.92 5.68 6.63
N LEU A 50 -10.62 5.65 7.74
CA LEU A 50 -11.99 5.16 7.79
C LEU A 50 -12.95 6.02 6.96
N LYS A 51 -12.70 7.33 6.88
CA LYS A 51 -13.51 8.25 6.06
C LYS A 51 -13.41 7.98 4.57
N THR A 52 -12.40 7.25 4.10
CA THR A 52 -12.28 6.88 2.69
C THR A 52 -13.34 5.85 2.26
N GLY A 53 -14.00 5.20 3.22
CA GLY A 53 -15.09 4.26 2.93
C GLY A 53 -14.62 3.07 2.11
N ASP A 54 -15.28 2.85 0.97
CA ASP A 54 -14.96 1.75 0.06
C ASP A 54 -14.16 2.21 -1.17
N ASN A 55 -13.70 3.45 -1.18
CA ASN A 55 -12.96 3.98 -2.31
C ASN A 55 -11.61 3.28 -2.47
N LEU A 56 -11.16 3.15 -3.72
CA LEU A 56 -9.82 2.67 -3.99
C LEU A 56 -8.80 3.73 -3.54
N ILE A 57 -7.74 3.26 -2.92
CA ILE A 57 -6.64 4.12 -2.48
C ILE A 57 -5.45 3.84 -3.37
N ALA A 58 -4.93 4.89 -4.01
CA ALA A 58 -3.81 4.80 -4.93
C ALA A 58 -2.68 5.72 -4.49
N GLU A 59 -1.46 5.18 -4.46
CA GLU A 59 -0.26 6.00 -4.26
C GLU A 59 0.21 6.51 -5.61
N THR A 60 0.05 7.81 -5.85
CA THR A 60 0.49 8.43 -7.10
C THR A 60 1.99 8.74 -7.03
N ALA A 61 2.77 7.90 -7.70
CA ALA A 61 4.22 8.03 -7.70
C ALA A 61 4.74 7.65 -9.10
N PRO A 62 5.11 8.63 -9.94
CA PRO A 62 5.44 8.37 -11.34
C PRO A 62 6.63 7.45 -11.54
N ASN A 63 7.55 7.43 -10.59
CA ASN A 63 8.77 6.63 -10.70
C ASN A 63 8.77 5.42 -9.77
N ASP A 64 7.62 5.05 -9.23
CA ASP A 64 7.52 3.93 -8.29
C ASP A 64 6.44 2.96 -8.73
N ALA A 65 6.88 1.88 -9.38
CA ALA A 65 6.00 0.85 -9.89
C ALA A 65 5.73 -0.26 -8.85
N ILE A 66 6.31 -0.18 -7.68
CA ILE A 66 6.11 -1.18 -6.61
C ILE A 66 5.11 -0.67 -5.59
N TRP A 67 5.44 0.42 -4.91
CA TRP A 67 4.59 0.99 -3.87
C TRP A 67 3.44 1.80 -4.42
N GLY A 68 3.64 2.45 -5.55
CA GLY A 68 2.66 3.29 -6.19
C GLY A 68 2.13 2.71 -7.48
N ILE A 69 1.34 3.52 -8.18
CA ILE A 69 0.71 3.13 -9.46
C ILE A 69 1.58 3.45 -10.68
N GLY A 70 2.75 4.06 -10.45
CA GLY A 70 3.66 4.41 -11.54
C GLY A 70 3.20 5.59 -12.39
N LEU A 71 2.26 6.40 -11.88
CA LEU A 71 1.69 7.55 -12.59
C LEU A 71 1.70 8.77 -11.70
N PRO A 72 1.87 9.98 -12.29
CA PRO A 72 1.72 11.22 -11.53
C PRO A 72 0.24 11.50 -11.21
N PRO A 73 -0.04 12.34 -10.19
CA PRO A 73 -1.43 12.58 -9.78
C PRO A 73 -2.30 13.28 -10.84
N ASP A 74 -1.69 13.96 -11.79
CA ASP A 74 -2.39 14.67 -12.85
C ASP A 74 -2.63 13.82 -14.12
N SER A 75 -2.22 12.56 -14.13
CA SER A 75 -2.44 11.68 -15.26
C SER A 75 -3.91 11.30 -15.39
N GLN A 76 -4.41 11.27 -16.62
CA GLN A 76 -5.78 10.82 -16.90
C GLN A 76 -5.98 9.35 -16.54
N ASP A 77 -4.91 8.56 -16.58
CA ASP A 77 -4.96 7.13 -16.32
C ASP A 77 -5.09 6.79 -14.84
N VAL A 78 -4.97 7.77 -13.93
CA VAL A 78 -5.14 7.55 -12.49
C VAL A 78 -6.54 7.00 -12.17
N GLN A 79 -7.56 7.44 -12.90
CA GLN A 79 -8.95 7.01 -12.70
C GLN A 79 -9.24 5.63 -13.30
N GLU A 80 -8.30 5.06 -14.02
CA GLU A 80 -8.44 3.76 -14.69
C GLU A 80 -7.43 2.76 -14.13
N PRO A 81 -7.80 1.97 -13.10
CA PRO A 81 -6.85 1.03 -12.49
C PRO A 81 -6.21 0.06 -13.48
N SER A 82 -6.91 -0.31 -14.54
CA SER A 82 -6.36 -1.18 -15.57
C SER A 82 -5.20 -0.57 -16.34
N ARG A 83 -5.00 0.74 -16.23
CA ARG A 83 -3.90 1.47 -16.89
C ARG A 83 -2.77 1.85 -15.94
N TRP A 84 -2.88 1.46 -14.68
CA TRP A 84 -1.80 1.71 -13.72
C TRP A 84 -0.56 0.93 -14.15
N ARG A 85 0.60 1.57 -14.01
CA ARG A 85 1.91 1.01 -14.38
C ARG A 85 2.64 0.40 -13.20
N GLY A 86 2.06 0.45 -12.02
CA GLY A 86 2.66 -0.04 -10.79
C GLY A 86 1.70 -0.92 -10.02
N MET A 87 2.24 -1.65 -9.05
CA MET A 87 1.49 -2.63 -8.25
C MET A 87 0.66 -1.99 -7.13
N ASN A 88 0.89 -0.71 -6.82
CA ASN A 88 0.15 0.02 -5.78
C ASN A 88 0.13 -0.72 -4.43
N ILE A 89 1.24 -1.29 -4.03
CA ILE A 89 1.29 -2.08 -2.78
C ILE A 89 0.91 -1.23 -1.57
N LEU A 90 1.34 0.03 -1.52
CA LEU A 90 1.00 0.92 -0.43
C LEU A 90 -0.52 1.16 -0.35
N GLY A 91 -1.17 1.40 -1.50
CA GLY A 91 -2.62 1.58 -1.54
C GLY A 91 -3.37 0.33 -1.10
N TRP A 92 -2.95 -0.85 -1.56
CA TRP A 92 -3.56 -2.12 -1.15
C TRP A 92 -3.36 -2.39 0.34
N ALA A 93 -2.18 -2.06 0.89
CA ALA A 93 -1.93 -2.19 2.32
C ALA A 93 -2.85 -1.29 3.14
N LEU A 94 -3.04 -0.05 2.71
CA LEU A 94 -3.95 0.88 3.37
C LEU A 94 -5.40 0.38 3.33
N MET A 95 -5.84 -0.15 2.19
CA MET A 95 -7.19 -0.71 2.07
C MET A 95 -7.37 -1.94 2.95
N SER A 96 -6.34 -2.79 3.05
CA SER A 96 -6.37 -3.97 3.91
C SER A 96 -6.44 -3.60 5.39
N VAL A 97 -5.68 -2.59 5.81
CA VAL A 97 -5.74 -2.08 7.18
C VAL A 97 -7.11 -1.48 7.46
N ARG A 98 -7.67 -0.72 6.51
CA ARG A 98 -9.00 -0.15 6.62
C ARG A 98 -10.05 -1.24 6.86
N ASN A 99 -9.99 -2.32 6.09
CA ASN A 99 -10.91 -3.44 6.27
C ASN A 99 -10.80 -4.07 7.65
N SER A 100 -9.58 -4.25 8.15
CA SER A 100 -9.34 -4.78 9.49
C SER A 100 -9.93 -3.87 10.57
N LEU A 101 -9.81 -2.56 10.41
CA LEU A 101 -10.35 -1.59 11.36
C LEU A 101 -11.89 -1.61 11.37
N VAL A 102 -12.50 -1.74 10.19
CA VAL A 102 -13.96 -1.84 10.09
C VAL A 102 -14.46 -3.12 10.76
N GLU A 103 -13.80 -4.25 10.53
CA GLU A 103 -14.15 -5.52 11.16
C GLU A 103 -14.01 -5.46 12.67
N GLU A 104 -12.95 -4.83 13.17
CA GLU A 104 -12.72 -4.63 14.60
C GLU A 104 -13.87 -3.83 15.23
N ASN A 105 -14.29 -2.75 14.59
CA ASN A 105 -15.40 -1.93 15.07
C ASN A 105 -16.73 -2.71 15.03
N ALA A 106 -16.93 -3.55 14.03
CA ALA A 106 -18.15 -4.36 13.90
C ALA A 106 -18.24 -5.46 14.97
N SER A 107 -17.08 -5.89 15.53
CA SER A 107 -17.02 -6.92 16.57
C SER A 107 -17.38 -6.39 17.97
N HIS A 108 -17.47 -5.09 18.12
CA HIS A 108 -17.82 -4.44 19.36
C HIS A 108 -19.23 -3.89 19.31
#